data_cc9e38f8aa508e07d333a89965774a03
#
_entry.id   cc9e38f8aa508e07d333a89965774a03
#
_cell.length_a   1.000
_cell.length_b   1.000
_cell.length_c   1.000
_cell.angle_alpha   90.00
_cell.angle_beta   90.00
_cell.angle_gamma   90.00
#
_symmetry.space_group_name_H-M   'P 1'
#
loop_
_entity.id
_entity.type
_entity.pdbx_description
1 polymer ?
#
loop_
_entity_poly.entity_id
_entity_poly.type
_entity_poly.pdbx_seq_one_letter_code
_entity_poly.pdbx_strand_id
1 'polypeptide(L)' 'GRGKAITQEDIYEAMIWVYHETPGVITISKIAKVLGCTPRTIHRNMGEELRQEKQLLNDKYEKIQCKELH' A
#
# COMPACT_ATOMS: atom_id res chain seq x y z
N GLY A 1 0.48 10.57 16.19
CA GLY A 1 -0.44 10.78 15.98
C GLY A 1 -1.67 10.50 16.82
N ARG A 2 -1.58 10.90 18.00
CA ARG A 2 -2.72 10.75 18.84
C ARG A 2 -3.86 11.62 18.35
N GLY A 3 -5.02 11.05 18.24
CA GLY A 3 -6.20 11.80 17.88
C GLY A 3 -6.46 11.91 16.40
N LYS A 4 -5.52 11.51 15.58
CA LYS A 4 -5.76 11.59 14.14
C LYS A 4 -6.13 10.21 13.59
N ALA A 5 -7.30 10.12 13.02
CA ALA A 5 -7.76 8.86 12.44
C ALA A 5 -7.14 8.68 11.06
N ILE A 6 -6.79 7.43 10.76
CA ILE A 6 -6.29 7.07 9.44
C ILE A 6 -7.49 6.92 8.52
N THR A 7 -7.45 7.62 7.40
CA THR A 7 -8.53 7.54 6.42
C THR A 7 -8.13 6.67 5.25
N GLN A 8 -9.12 6.30 4.44
CA GLN A 8 -8.82 5.52 3.24
C GLN A 8 -7.94 6.30 2.29
N GLU A 9 -8.13 7.60 2.25
CA GLU A 9 -7.29 8.46 1.41
C GLU A 9 -5.83 8.40 1.84
N ASP A 10 -5.61 8.43 3.15
CA ASP A 10 -4.25 8.33 3.68
C ASP A 10 -3.60 7.01 3.26
N ILE A 11 -4.37 5.93 3.33
CA ILE A 11 -3.85 4.62 2.97
C ILE A 11 -3.53 4.57 1.48
N TYR A 12 -4.41 5.14 0.67
CA TYR A 12 -4.19 5.15 -0.77
C TYR A 12 -2.91 5.91 -1.12
N GLU A 13 -2.73 7.08 -0.52
CA GLU A 13 -1.53 7.86 -0.77
C GLU A 13 -0.28 7.12 -0.34
N ALA A 14 -0.36 6.42 0.79
CA ALA A 14 0.77 5.64 1.26
C ALA A 14 1.08 4.50 0.29
N MET A 15 0.05 3.88 -0.26
CA MET A 15 0.26 2.83 -1.24
C MET A 15 0.98 3.35 -2.47
N ILE A 16 0.56 4.50 -2.96
CA ILE A 16 1.20 5.09 -4.13
C ILE A 16 2.65 5.45 -3.82
N TRP A 17 2.88 6.01 -2.65
CA TRP A 17 4.24 6.35 -2.23
C TRP A 17 5.13 5.12 -2.19
N VAL A 18 4.63 4.04 -1.58
CA VAL A 18 5.38 2.79 -1.50
C VAL A 18 5.67 2.25 -2.89
N TYR A 19 4.69 2.33 -3.76
CA TYR A 19 4.85 1.83 -5.13
C TYR A 19 5.98 2.53 -5.85
N HIS A 20 6.10 3.83 -5.66
CA HIS A 20 7.11 4.60 -6.37
C HIS A 20 8.47 4.62 -5.69
N GLU A 21 8.48 4.58 -4.36
CA GLU A 21 9.72 4.83 -3.62
C GLU A 21 10.44 3.57 -3.18
N THR A 22 9.75 2.46 -3.06
CA THR A 22 10.38 1.23 -2.61
C THR A 22 10.21 0.13 -3.64
N PRO A 23 11.24 -0.70 -3.84
CA PRO A 23 11.10 -1.86 -4.71
C PRO A 23 10.32 -2.96 -4.02
N GLY A 24 9.59 -3.72 -4.81
CA GLY A 24 8.84 -4.84 -4.28
C GLY A 24 7.36 -4.57 -4.20
N VAL A 25 6.61 -5.61 -3.88
CA VAL A 25 5.16 -5.48 -3.80
C VAL A 25 4.75 -4.68 -2.59
N ILE A 26 3.58 -4.09 -2.69
CA ILE A 26 3.01 -3.31 -1.59
C ILE A 26 2.43 -4.28 -0.56
N THR A 27 2.80 -4.09 0.69
CA THR A 27 2.27 -4.90 1.78
C THR A 27 1.65 -4.01 2.83
N ILE A 28 0.80 -4.60 3.66
CA ILE A 28 0.18 -3.87 4.75
C ILE A 28 1.25 -3.32 5.70
N SER A 29 2.29 -4.09 5.93
CA SER A 29 3.38 -3.66 6.81
C SER A 29 4.05 -2.40 6.28
N LYS A 30 4.28 -2.33 4.98
CA LYS A 30 4.92 -1.16 4.39
C LYS A 30 4.04 0.06 4.53
N ILE A 31 2.74 -0.10 4.28
CA ILE A 31 1.80 1.01 4.41
C ILE A 31 1.77 1.50 5.85
N ALA A 32 1.72 0.57 6.79
CA ALA A 32 1.69 0.94 8.20
C ALA A 32 2.94 1.71 8.59
N LYS A 33 4.09 1.31 8.07
CA LYS A 33 5.34 2.00 8.36
C LYS A 33 5.31 3.43 7.86
N VAL A 34 4.81 3.62 6.66
CA VAL A 34 4.72 4.96 6.07
C VAL A 34 3.83 5.86 6.90
N LEU A 35 2.71 5.32 7.36
CA LEU A 35 1.73 6.12 8.10
C LEU A 35 2.01 6.16 9.60
N GLY A 36 2.97 5.36 10.07
CA GLY A 36 3.32 5.36 11.47
C GLY A 36 2.27 4.72 12.37
N CYS A 37 1.61 3.68 11.86
CA CYS A 37 0.60 2.98 12.62
C CYS A 37 0.85 1.48 12.54
N THR A 38 -0.04 0.70 13.15
CA THR A 38 0.10 -0.76 13.13
C THR A 38 -0.60 -1.34 11.91
N PRO A 39 -0.15 -2.51 11.45
CA PRO A 39 -0.84 -3.17 10.34
C PRO A 39 -2.31 -3.43 10.62
N ARG A 40 -2.64 -3.66 11.88
CA ARG A 40 -4.03 -3.87 12.27
C ARG A 40 -4.89 -2.66 11.94
N THR A 41 -4.35 -1.46 12.21
CA THR A 41 -5.05 -0.23 11.90
C THR A 41 -5.32 -0.12 10.42
N ILE A 42 -4.33 -0.49 9.61
CA ILE A 42 -4.49 -0.45 8.16
C ILE A 42 -5.61 -1.41 7.73
N HIS A 43 -5.60 -2.63 8.27
CA HIS A 43 -6.63 -3.61 7.92
C HIS A 43 -8.02 -3.10 8.25
N ARG A 44 -8.16 -2.47 9.39
CA ARG A 44 -9.47 -1.98 9.83
C ARG A 44 -10.00 -0.87 8.96
N ASN A 45 -9.11 -0.04 8.45
CA ASN A 45 -9.52 1.13 7.70
C ASN A 45 -9.47 0.92 6.19
N MET A 46 -8.82 -0.15 5.75
CA MET A 46 -8.71 -0.44 4.33
C MET A 46 -9.99 -1.08 3.83
N GLY A 47 -10.66 -0.39 2.93
CA GLY A 47 -11.86 -0.92 2.33
C GLY A 47 -11.55 -1.86 1.19
N GLU A 48 -12.62 -2.42 0.64
CA GLU A 48 -12.48 -3.35 -0.48
C GLU A 48 -11.86 -2.67 -1.70
N GLU A 49 -12.20 -1.42 -1.90
CA GLU A 49 -11.65 -0.66 -3.01
C GLU A 49 -10.13 -0.54 -2.90
N LEU A 50 -9.66 -0.25 -1.71
CA LEU A 50 -8.22 -0.11 -1.51
C LEU A 50 -7.51 -1.45 -1.68
N ARG A 51 -8.15 -2.52 -1.27
CA ARG A 51 -7.59 -3.85 -1.49
C ARG A 51 -7.41 -4.12 -2.97
N GLN A 52 -8.42 -3.77 -3.75
CA GLN A 52 -8.35 -3.95 -5.20
C GLN A 52 -7.25 -3.09 -5.81
N GLU A 53 -7.13 -1.86 -5.34
CA GLU A 53 -6.08 -0.98 -5.83
C GLU A 53 -4.70 -1.55 -5.52
N LYS A 54 -4.54 -2.05 -4.30
CA LYS A 54 -3.27 -2.67 -3.93
C LYS A 54 -2.95 -3.84 -4.85
N GLN A 55 -3.95 -4.65 -5.12
CA GLN A 55 -3.77 -5.80 -6.01
C GLN A 55 -3.36 -5.35 -7.41
N LEU A 56 -4.02 -4.32 -7.91
CA LEU A 56 -3.71 -3.82 -9.24
C LEU A 56 -2.28 -3.30 -9.33
N LEU A 57 -1.86 -2.56 -8.32
CA LEU A 57 -0.50 -2.04 -8.30
C LEU A 57 0.52 -3.16 -8.22
N ASN A 58 0.24 -4.18 -7.43
CA ASN A 58 1.13 -5.32 -7.33
C ASN A 58 1.20 -6.09 -8.63
N ASP A 59 0.08 -6.21 -9.32
CA ASP A 59 0.05 -6.88 -10.62
C ASP A 59 0.91 -6.12 -11.62
N LYS A 60 0.81 -4.81 -11.63
CA LYS A 60 1.62 -3.98 -12.52
C LYS A 60 3.09 -4.18 -12.23
N TYR A 61 3.44 -4.21 -10.96
CA TYR A 61 4.82 -4.38 -10.56
C TYR A 61 5.36 -5.72 -11.04
N GLU A 62 4.58 -6.77 -10.87
CA GLU A 62 5.00 -8.10 -11.29
C GLU A 62 5.16 -8.18 -12.80
N LYS A 63 4.28 -7.53 -13.54
CA LYS A 63 4.39 -7.51 -14.98
C LYS A 63 5.68 -6.85 -15.45
N ILE A 64 6.02 -5.74 -14.80
CA ILE A 64 7.25 -5.03 -15.13
C ILE A 64 8.45 -5.92 -14.83
N GLN A 65 8.42 -6.62 -13.70
CA GLN A 65 9.49 -7.53 -13.32
C GLN A 65 9.66 -8.64 -14.34
N CYS A 66 8.53 -9.22 -14.77
CA CYS A 66 8.58 -10.29 -15.76
C CYS A 66 9.19 -9.82 -17.06
N LYS A 67 8.85 -8.62 -17.47
CA LYS A 67 9.40 -8.06 -18.70
C LYS A 67 10.90 -7.86 -18.60
N GLU A 68 11.34 -7.40 -17.45
CA GLU A 68 12.77 -7.14 -17.27
C GLU A 68 13.59 -8.40 -17.26
N LEU A 69 13.00 -9.49 -16.84
CA LEU A 69 13.71 -10.77 -16.80
C LEU A 69 13.97 -11.34 -18.19
N HIS A 70 13.29 -10.84 -19.17
CA HIS A 70 13.52 -11.24 -20.56
C HIS A 70 14.51 -10.30 -21.22
#